data_bc4b8b222be6e394731399a2de52adfc
#
_entry.id   bc4b8b222be6e394731399a2de52adfc
#
_cell.length_a   1.000
_cell.length_b   1.000
_cell.length_c   1.000
_cell.angle_alpha   90.00
_cell.angle_beta   90.00
_cell.angle_gamma   90.00
#
_symmetry.space_group_name_H-M   'P 1'
#
loop_
_entity.id
_entity.type
_entity.pdbx_description
1 polymer ?
#
loop_
_entity_poly.entity_id
_entity_poly.type
_entity_poly.pdbx_seq_one_letter_code
_entity_poly.pdbx_strand_id
1 'polypeptide(L)'
;GEITSVSPITYREDIEITKFFVGNEGTMVGNVGDVVTIKGDYLNLMHGVIFAGSDTIKEAEFVGHDRYTIQVKIPAEARTGVITLTDTIKDGTSLETKEELTINTPEATPIKDRNIKAGEILSIKGASFDQIVSVKFEGATVNAADFKSQSAAEITVAVPAKATDGTFYVVTKSGIEVPVGNIITVVPTQLVATPNPVKNGAELTITGKDMDLITGIAFPNAAASQLNKVETTKVTATVPEDAQEKTKDANGIILSLANGKTVTVAYTLVKPTVASCTPAAITAGDKTIIKGTDLDLVASITFPGDVEQTVEKFAAQNANAIAVTVPAACAGTGFKFNLKNGTTIEVKKDALSIKAATDPAIASITPGEATAGSTITITGKNFQNIQNLYIGSYKVNRYTSRTNTEIVCQVPANAEVDTYKIVMEDPDGNKIEGP
;
A
#
# COMPACT_ATOMS: atom_id res chain seq x y z
N GLY A 1 -55.71 -69.61 -27.97
CA GLY A 1 -54.49 -69.28 -28.68
C GLY A 1 -54.31 -67.79 -28.73
N GLU A 2 -53.22 -67.34 -28.27
CA GLU A 2 -52.78 -65.90 -28.35
C GLU A 2 -52.39 -65.60 -29.82
N ILE A 3 -52.96 -64.59 -30.39
CA ILE A 3 -52.59 -64.13 -31.75
C ILE A 3 -51.78 -62.83 -31.55
N THR A 4 -50.51 -62.96 -31.77
CA THR A 4 -49.60 -61.78 -31.71
C THR A 4 -49.54 -61.13 -33.08
N SER A 5 -49.79 -59.82 -33.21
CA SER A 5 -49.64 -59.07 -34.42
C SER A 5 -48.16 -59.02 -34.87
N VAL A 6 -47.89 -59.20 -36.16
CA VAL A 6 -46.56 -59.18 -36.76
C VAL A 6 -46.11 -57.76 -36.98
N SER A 7 -46.97 -56.71 -36.87
CA SER A 7 -46.66 -55.29 -37.03
C SER A 7 -46.86 -54.59 -35.69
N PRO A 8 -45.86 -53.97 -35.18
CA PRO A 8 -46.00 -53.16 -33.94
C PRO A 8 -46.94 -51.97 -34.20
N ILE A 9 -47.84 -51.75 -33.25
CA ILE A 9 -48.64 -50.51 -33.26
C ILE A 9 -47.81 -49.46 -32.52
N THR A 10 -47.47 -48.38 -33.20
CA THR A 10 -46.87 -47.21 -32.58
C THR A 10 -48.02 -46.30 -32.12
N TYR A 11 -48.27 -46.23 -30.81
CA TYR A 11 -49.16 -45.25 -30.22
C TYR A 11 -48.40 -43.97 -30.08
N ARG A 12 -48.92 -42.86 -30.64
CA ARG A 12 -48.32 -41.52 -30.56
C ARG A 12 -49.35 -40.59 -29.99
N GLU A 13 -49.01 -39.96 -28.89
CA GLU A 13 -49.78 -38.86 -28.34
C GLU A 13 -49.13 -37.56 -28.80
N ASP A 14 -49.87 -36.71 -29.45
CA ASP A 14 -49.39 -35.39 -29.90
C ASP A 14 -49.59 -34.40 -28.77
N ILE A 15 -48.53 -34.20 -27.94
CA ILE A 15 -48.55 -33.23 -26.86
C ILE A 15 -48.53 -31.85 -27.48
N GLU A 16 -49.51 -31.01 -27.11
CA GLU A 16 -49.65 -29.67 -27.67
C GLU A 16 -49.82 -28.59 -26.57
N ILE A 17 -49.11 -27.47 -26.75
CA ILE A 17 -49.34 -26.22 -25.99
C ILE A 17 -50.21 -25.32 -26.87
N THR A 18 -51.43 -25.00 -26.43
CA THR A 18 -52.35 -24.12 -27.18
C THR A 18 -52.21 -22.67 -26.80
N LYS A 19 -52.03 -22.37 -25.52
CA LYS A 19 -51.81 -21.01 -25.00
C LYS A 19 -51.30 -21.07 -23.57
N PHE A 20 -50.80 -19.93 -23.10
CA PHE A 20 -50.59 -19.70 -21.67
C PHE A 20 -51.06 -18.30 -21.28
N PHE A 21 -51.29 -18.07 -19.99
CA PHE A 21 -51.63 -16.74 -19.43
C PHE A 21 -51.30 -16.67 -17.95
N VAL A 22 -51.16 -15.44 -17.43
CA VAL A 22 -50.95 -15.14 -16.01
C VAL A 22 -52.25 -14.54 -15.43
N GLY A 23 -52.83 -15.19 -14.43
CA GLY A 23 -54.09 -14.78 -13.84
C GLY A 23 -55.28 -14.88 -14.83
N ASN A 24 -55.55 -13.83 -15.57
CA ASN A 24 -56.63 -13.78 -16.56
C ASN A 24 -56.18 -14.17 -17.96
N GLU A 25 -57.08 -14.83 -18.70
CA GLU A 25 -56.81 -15.25 -20.08
C GLU A 25 -56.43 -14.06 -20.97
N GLY A 26 -55.39 -14.23 -21.79
CA GLY A 26 -54.82 -13.19 -22.66
C GLY A 26 -53.73 -12.34 -22.05
N THR A 27 -53.44 -12.50 -20.77
CA THR A 27 -52.36 -11.77 -20.10
C THR A 27 -51.07 -12.60 -20.17
N MET A 28 -50.05 -12.10 -20.87
CA MET A 28 -48.72 -12.72 -21.02
C MET A 28 -47.64 -11.96 -20.24
N VAL A 29 -48.03 -11.18 -19.26
CA VAL A 29 -47.16 -10.38 -18.40
C VAL A 29 -47.42 -10.81 -16.95
N GLY A 30 -46.37 -11.08 -16.19
CA GLY A 30 -46.46 -11.54 -14.81
C GLY A 30 -45.33 -11.03 -13.94
N ASN A 31 -45.59 -11.12 -12.62
CA ASN A 31 -44.57 -10.87 -11.61
C ASN A 31 -44.02 -12.23 -11.10
N VAL A 32 -42.84 -12.21 -10.55
CA VAL A 32 -42.32 -13.35 -9.78
C VAL A 32 -43.34 -13.75 -8.71
N GLY A 33 -43.65 -15.06 -8.62
CA GLY A 33 -44.62 -15.62 -7.70
C GLY A 33 -46.06 -15.72 -8.25
N ASP A 34 -46.40 -15.00 -9.34
CA ASP A 34 -47.69 -15.15 -10.03
C ASP A 34 -47.81 -16.56 -10.60
N VAL A 35 -49.06 -17.03 -10.73
CA VAL A 35 -49.33 -18.33 -11.32
C VAL A 35 -49.56 -18.23 -12.82
N VAL A 36 -48.67 -18.90 -13.58
CA VAL A 36 -48.89 -19.13 -15.02
C VAL A 36 -49.76 -20.37 -15.20
N THR A 37 -50.81 -20.22 -16.03
CA THR A 37 -51.67 -21.34 -16.47
C THR A 37 -51.30 -21.64 -17.94
N ILE A 38 -50.83 -22.87 -18.19
CA ILE A 38 -50.50 -23.38 -19.53
C ILE A 38 -51.63 -24.32 -19.95
N LYS A 39 -52.22 -24.11 -21.12
CA LYS A 39 -53.29 -24.92 -21.68
C LYS A 39 -52.80 -25.70 -22.90
N GLY A 40 -53.32 -26.95 -23.03
CA GLY A 40 -52.95 -27.80 -24.13
C GLY A 40 -53.69 -29.12 -24.15
N ASP A 41 -53.11 -30.17 -24.75
CA ASP A 41 -53.59 -31.56 -24.64
C ASP A 41 -52.40 -32.48 -24.29
N TYR A 42 -52.69 -33.57 -23.59
CA TYR A 42 -51.71 -34.52 -23.06
C TYR A 42 -50.60 -33.88 -22.15
N LEU A 43 -50.91 -32.77 -21.53
CA LEU A 43 -49.97 -32.06 -20.63
C LEU A 43 -49.66 -32.90 -19.36
N ASN A 44 -50.49 -33.89 -19.01
CA ASN A 44 -50.22 -34.82 -17.94
C ASN A 44 -48.96 -35.70 -18.17
N LEU A 45 -48.36 -35.67 -19.37
CA LEU A 45 -47.12 -36.37 -19.66
C LEU A 45 -45.89 -35.48 -19.46
N MET A 46 -46.08 -34.20 -19.15
CA MET A 46 -45.01 -33.21 -18.93
C MET A 46 -44.80 -33.01 -17.43
N HIS A 47 -43.61 -33.34 -16.96
CA HIS A 47 -43.26 -33.41 -15.54
C HIS A 47 -42.32 -32.28 -15.09
N GLY A 48 -41.96 -31.36 -16.01
CA GLY A 48 -41.13 -30.24 -15.76
C GLY A 48 -41.50 -28.98 -16.53
N VAL A 49 -41.35 -27.82 -15.93
CA VAL A 49 -41.52 -26.49 -16.55
C VAL A 49 -40.25 -25.70 -16.35
N ILE A 50 -39.74 -25.11 -17.42
CA ILE A 50 -38.54 -24.26 -17.43
C ILE A 50 -38.94 -22.87 -17.93
N PHE A 51 -38.72 -21.86 -17.13
CA PHE A 51 -38.77 -20.45 -17.56
C PHE A 51 -37.41 -20.02 -18.06
N ALA A 52 -37.35 -19.07 -18.96
CA ALA A 52 -36.07 -18.50 -19.37
C ALA A 52 -35.28 -18.02 -18.14
N GLY A 53 -34.03 -18.49 -17.99
CA GLY A 53 -33.15 -18.14 -16.87
C GLY A 53 -33.36 -18.91 -15.56
N SER A 54 -34.32 -19.86 -15.50
CA SER A 54 -34.57 -20.69 -14.31
C SER A 54 -34.14 -22.17 -14.51
N ASP A 55 -33.99 -22.84 -13.39
CA ASP A 55 -33.90 -24.29 -13.36
C ASP A 55 -35.28 -24.93 -13.66
N THR A 56 -35.30 -26.26 -13.90
CA THR A 56 -36.54 -27.00 -14.11
C THR A 56 -37.35 -27.07 -12.83
N ILE A 57 -38.57 -26.54 -12.87
CA ILE A 57 -39.59 -26.73 -11.83
C ILE A 57 -40.22 -28.07 -12.04
N LYS A 58 -40.16 -28.97 -11.05
CA LYS A 58 -40.65 -30.32 -11.14
C LYS A 58 -42.15 -30.39 -10.83
N GLU A 59 -42.81 -31.44 -11.32
CA GLU A 59 -44.25 -31.67 -11.11
C GLU A 59 -44.68 -31.51 -9.64
N ALA A 60 -43.89 -31.99 -8.70
CA ALA A 60 -44.19 -31.86 -7.27
C ALA A 60 -44.35 -30.41 -6.77
N GLU A 61 -43.86 -29.44 -7.53
CA GLU A 61 -43.93 -28.01 -7.24
C GLU A 61 -45.04 -27.28 -8.03
N PHE A 62 -45.79 -28.03 -8.88
CA PHE A 62 -46.89 -27.49 -9.65
C PHE A 62 -48.06 -27.12 -8.74
N VAL A 63 -48.73 -26.01 -9.06
CA VAL A 63 -49.97 -25.60 -8.39
C VAL A 63 -51.17 -26.45 -8.83
N GLY A 64 -51.15 -26.87 -10.08
CA GLY A 64 -52.14 -27.74 -10.68
C GLY A 64 -51.56 -28.45 -11.89
N HIS A 65 -51.96 -29.72 -12.09
CA HIS A 65 -51.51 -30.54 -13.19
C HIS A 65 -52.59 -31.55 -13.59
N ASP A 66 -53.07 -31.44 -14.81
CA ASP A 66 -53.97 -32.40 -15.43
C ASP A 66 -53.67 -32.53 -16.94
N ARG A 67 -54.48 -33.31 -17.67
CA ARG A 67 -54.32 -33.54 -19.11
C ARG A 67 -54.31 -32.22 -19.93
N TYR A 68 -55.06 -31.22 -19.53
CA TYR A 68 -55.30 -30.01 -20.30
C TYR A 68 -54.64 -28.76 -19.73
N THR A 69 -54.09 -28.88 -18.53
CA THR A 69 -53.61 -27.72 -17.78
C THR A 69 -52.39 -28.05 -16.93
N ILE A 70 -51.38 -27.18 -17.00
CA ILE A 70 -50.32 -27.06 -15.99
C ILE A 70 -50.41 -25.66 -15.37
N GLN A 71 -50.36 -25.61 -14.05
CA GLN A 71 -50.24 -24.33 -13.31
C GLN A 71 -48.99 -24.34 -12.48
N VAL A 72 -48.16 -23.30 -12.63
CA VAL A 72 -46.86 -23.18 -11.98
C VAL A 72 -46.59 -21.76 -11.61
N LYS A 73 -45.92 -21.50 -10.49
CA LYS A 73 -45.49 -20.16 -10.09
C LYS A 73 -44.28 -19.73 -10.86
N ILE A 74 -44.24 -18.45 -11.28
CA ILE A 74 -43.06 -17.83 -11.87
C ILE A 74 -41.93 -17.81 -10.83
N PRO A 75 -40.79 -18.48 -11.06
CA PRO A 75 -39.70 -18.50 -10.10
C PRO A 75 -38.93 -17.18 -10.08
N ALA A 76 -38.19 -16.95 -9.02
CA ALA A 76 -37.48 -15.69 -8.80
C ALA A 76 -36.34 -15.44 -9.81
N GLU A 77 -35.83 -16.50 -10.43
CA GLU A 77 -34.78 -16.47 -11.45
C GLU A 77 -35.32 -16.23 -12.86
N ALA A 78 -36.65 -16.27 -13.05
CA ALA A 78 -37.27 -16.14 -14.37
C ALA A 78 -36.93 -14.78 -15.02
N ARG A 79 -36.74 -14.85 -16.34
CA ARG A 79 -36.60 -13.71 -17.23
C ARG A 79 -37.66 -13.75 -18.31
N THR A 80 -37.86 -12.63 -18.99
CA THR A 80 -38.70 -12.61 -20.18
C THR A 80 -38.19 -13.61 -21.21
N GLY A 81 -39.08 -14.44 -21.75
CA GLY A 81 -38.77 -15.46 -22.74
C GLY A 81 -39.84 -16.53 -22.83
N VAL A 82 -39.59 -17.55 -23.65
CA VAL A 82 -40.49 -18.69 -23.83
C VAL A 82 -40.50 -19.60 -22.60
N ILE A 83 -41.60 -20.32 -22.40
CA ILE A 83 -41.73 -21.36 -21.38
C ILE A 83 -41.54 -22.69 -22.05
N THR A 84 -40.65 -23.54 -21.52
CA THR A 84 -40.40 -24.89 -22.01
C THR A 84 -41.02 -25.91 -21.09
N LEU A 85 -41.82 -26.82 -21.62
CA LEU A 85 -42.29 -28.01 -20.94
C LEU A 85 -41.39 -29.21 -21.25
N THR A 86 -41.12 -30.08 -20.29
CA THR A 86 -40.32 -31.31 -20.48
C THR A 86 -40.94 -32.50 -19.75
N ASP A 87 -40.77 -33.69 -20.31
CA ASP A 87 -41.09 -34.93 -19.63
C ASP A 87 -40.04 -35.39 -18.60
N THR A 88 -38.95 -34.57 -18.44
CA THR A 88 -37.81 -34.82 -17.53
C THR A 88 -37.02 -36.09 -17.81
N ILE A 89 -37.26 -36.75 -18.93
CA ILE A 89 -36.50 -37.94 -19.37
C ILE A 89 -35.30 -37.47 -20.17
N LYS A 90 -34.15 -38.14 -20.00
CA LYS A 90 -32.96 -37.82 -20.80
C LYS A 90 -33.24 -38.13 -22.28
N ASP A 91 -33.00 -37.12 -23.15
CA ASP A 91 -33.32 -37.18 -24.58
C ASP A 91 -34.83 -37.35 -24.88
N GLY A 92 -35.68 -36.97 -23.92
CA GLY A 92 -37.13 -37.05 -24.00
C GLY A 92 -37.77 -35.88 -24.77
N THR A 93 -39.09 -35.70 -24.54
CA THR A 93 -39.88 -34.69 -25.21
C THR A 93 -39.75 -33.32 -24.51
N SER A 94 -39.51 -32.25 -25.29
CA SER A 94 -39.65 -30.87 -24.82
C SER A 94 -40.47 -30.05 -25.84
N LEU A 95 -41.27 -29.12 -25.33
CA LEU A 95 -42.06 -28.19 -26.13
C LEU A 95 -41.94 -26.78 -25.58
N GLU A 96 -41.90 -25.79 -26.46
CA GLU A 96 -41.82 -24.39 -26.11
C GLU A 96 -43.16 -23.69 -26.44
N THR A 97 -43.49 -22.66 -25.64
CA THR A 97 -44.58 -21.75 -25.97
C THR A 97 -44.25 -20.94 -27.25
N LYS A 98 -45.25 -20.61 -28.06
CA LYS A 98 -45.08 -19.80 -29.24
C LYS A 98 -44.79 -18.34 -28.92
N GLU A 99 -45.40 -17.82 -27.88
CA GLU A 99 -45.23 -16.46 -27.38
C GLU A 99 -44.34 -16.48 -26.15
N GLU A 100 -43.71 -15.32 -25.88
CA GLU A 100 -42.87 -15.11 -24.69
C GLU A 100 -43.72 -14.63 -23.51
N LEU A 101 -43.40 -15.13 -22.34
CA LEU A 101 -43.84 -14.54 -21.08
C LEU A 101 -42.99 -13.31 -20.78
N THR A 102 -43.61 -12.15 -20.62
CA THR A 102 -42.94 -10.93 -20.15
C THR A 102 -42.93 -10.90 -18.63
N ILE A 103 -41.76 -10.84 -18.05
CA ILE A 103 -41.60 -10.65 -16.60
C ILE A 103 -41.48 -9.16 -16.29
N ASN A 104 -42.35 -8.65 -15.40
CA ASN A 104 -42.26 -7.27 -14.92
C ASN A 104 -40.93 -7.07 -14.18
N THR A 105 -40.19 -6.04 -14.59
CA THR A 105 -38.97 -5.63 -13.90
C THR A 105 -39.30 -4.56 -12.86
N PRO A 106 -38.59 -4.52 -11.73
CA PRO A 106 -38.69 -3.41 -10.81
C PRO A 106 -38.38 -2.07 -11.49
N GLU A 107 -39.06 -1.02 -11.05
CA GLU A 107 -38.77 0.34 -11.52
C GLU A 107 -38.19 1.16 -10.39
N ALA A 108 -37.04 1.81 -10.60
CA ALA A 108 -36.44 2.72 -9.64
C ALA A 108 -36.75 4.16 -10.00
N THR A 109 -37.09 4.97 -9.00
CA THR A 109 -37.15 6.41 -9.16
C THR A 109 -35.73 6.96 -9.24
N PRO A 110 -35.35 7.62 -10.35
CA PRO A 110 -34.00 8.12 -10.51
C PRO A 110 -33.60 9.09 -9.40
N ILE A 111 -32.44 8.86 -8.80
CA ILE A 111 -31.84 9.76 -7.80
C ILE A 111 -30.87 10.69 -8.54
N LYS A 112 -30.99 12.00 -8.30
CA LYS A 112 -30.06 12.99 -8.85
C LYS A 112 -28.65 12.74 -8.31
N ASP A 113 -27.66 12.93 -9.18
CA ASP A 113 -26.23 12.85 -8.84
C ASP A 113 -25.93 13.67 -7.59
N ARG A 114 -25.24 13.04 -6.63
CA ARG A 114 -24.92 13.68 -5.35
C ARG A 114 -23.63 13.14 -4.75
N ASN A 115 -23.02 14.00 -3.93
CA ASN A 115 -21.96 13.55 -3.03
C ASN A 115 -22.56 12.75 -1.88
N ILE A 116 -21.97 11.62 -1.56
CA ILE A 116 -22.44 10.76 -0.49
C ILE A 116 -21.27 10.22 0.34
N LYS A 117 -21.43 10.23 1.65
CA LYS A 117 -20.42 9.71 2.58
C LYS A 117 -20.62 8.21 2.77
N ALA A 118 -19.52 7.45 2.84
CA ALA A 118 -19.56 6.05 3.25
C ALA A 118 -20.24 5.92 4.64
N GLY A 119 -21.16 4.95 4.77
CA GLY A 119 -21.99 4.77 5.96
C GLY A 119 -23.26 5.60 5.99
N GLU A 120 -23.45 6.59 5.12
CA GLU A 120 -24.69 7.34 5.00
C GLU A 120 -25.83 6.41 4.55
N ILE A 121 -27.02 6.62 5.12
CA ILE A 121 -28.19 5.84 4.73
C ILE A 121 -28.82 6.45 3.48
N LEU A 122 -28.89 5.63 2.43
CA LEU A 122 -29.49 5.96 1.15
C LEU A 122 -30.88 5.34 1.09
N SER A 123 -31.92 6.17 0.83
CA SER A 123 -33.27 5.74 0.53
C SER A 123 -33.46 5.67 -0.99
N ILE A 124 -33.83 4.50 -1.48
CA ILE A 124 -34.11 4.22 -2.89
C ILE A 124 -35.60 3.94 -3.00
N LYS A 125 -36.30 4.71 -3.80
CA LYS A 125 -37.76 4.54 -4.03
C LYS A 125 -38.02 3.93 -5.39
N GLY A 126 -39.14 3.19 -5.49
CA GLY A 126 -39.50 2.55 -6.74
C GLY A 126 -40.77 1.71 -6.64
N ALA A 127 -40.86 0.69 -7.49
CA ALA A 127 -41.96 -0.27 -7.49
C ALA A 127 -41.38 -1.70 -7.61
N SER A 128 -42.08 -2.68 -7.04
CA SER A 128 -41.72 -4.11 -7.04
C SER A 128 -40.35 -4.40 -6.41
N PHE A 129 -39.98 -3.61 -5.39
CA PHE A 129 -38.67 -3.75 -4.71
C PHE A 129 -38.60 -4.92 -3.74
N ASP A 130 -39.70 -5.63 -3.49
CA ASP A 130 -39.73 -6.94 -2.85
C ASP A 130 -38.95 -8.03 -3.64
N GLN A 131 -38.76 -7.84 -4.94
CA GLN A 131 -37.97 -8.70 -5.81
C GLN A 131 -36.47 -8.42 -5.78
N ILE A 132 -36.02 -7.33 -5.15
CA ILE A 132 -34.62 -6.92 -5.11
C ILE A 132 -33.88 -7.77 -4.08
N VAL A 133 -32.75 -8.33 -4.47
CA VAL A 133 -31.86 -9.13 -3.61
C VAL A 133 -30.56 -8.43 -3.27
N SER A 134 -30.21 -7.39 -4.02
CA SER A 134 -29.00 -6.59 -3.72
C SER A 134 -29.08 -5.18 -4.31
N VAL A 135 -28.29 -4.28 -3.71
CA VAL A 135 -27.93 -2.98 -4.28
C VAL A 135 -26.45 -3.01 -4.65
N LYS A 136 -26.17 -2.86 -5.94
CA LYS A 136 -24.82 -2.90 -6.51
C LYS A 136 -24.31 -1.48 -6.71
N PHE A 137 -23.27 -1.12 -5.96
CA PHE A 137 -22.46 0.06 -6.16
C PHE A 137 -21.22 -0.28 -7.00
N GLU A 138 -20.64 0.70 -7.64
CA GLU A 138 -19.29 0.48 -8.18
C GLU A 138 -18.32 0.19 -7.01
N GLY A 139 -17.56 -0.91 -7.13
CA GLY A 139 -16.64 -1.37 -6.09
C GLY A 139 -17.25 -2.12 -4.90
N ALA A 140 -18.59 -2.21 -4.76
CA ALA A 140 -19.22 -2.93 -3.64
C ALA A 140 -20.68 -3.32 -3.89
N THR A 141 -21.12 -4.41 -3.28
CA THR A 141 -22.53 -4.85 -3.31
C THR A 141 -23.05 -5.02 -1.90
N VAL A 142 -24.28 -4.61 -1.65
CA VAL A 142 -25.01 -4.81 -0.39
C VAL A 142 -26.16 -5.78 -0.67
N ASN A 143 -26.18 -6.92 0.00
CA ASN A 143 -27.23 -7.91 -0.15
C ASN A 143 -28.47 -7.55 0.68
N ALA A 144 -29.63 -8.12 0.34
CA ALA A 144 -30.89 -7.84 1.01
C ALA A 144 -30.84 -8.09 2.54
N ALA A 145 -30.07 -9.08 3.00
CA ALA A 145 -29.85 -9.34 4.42
C ALA A 145 -29.22 -8.17 5.20
N ASP A 146 -28.47 -7.29 4.50
CA ASP A 146 -27.78 -6.13 5.07
C ASP A 146 -28.54 -4.80 4.87
N PHE A 147 -29.72 -4.86 4.24
CA PHE A 147 -30.59 -3.67 4.08
C PHE A 147 -31.06 -3.19 5.45
N LYS A 148 -31.19 -1.89 5.61
CA LYS A 148 -31.80 -1.30 6.81
C LYS A 148 -33.32 -1.48 6.85
N SER A 149 -33.94 -1.41 5.67
CA SER A 149 -35.34 -1.77 5.46
C SER A 149 -35.59 -2.11 3.98
N GLN A 150 -36.61 -2.92 3.72
CA GLN A 150 -37.11 -3.25 2.39
C GLN A 150 -38.62 -3.36 2.39
N SER A 151 -39.26 -2.75 1.41
CA SER A 151 -40.65 -2.90 1.07
C SER A 151 -40.83 -2.92 -0.45
N ALA A 152 -42.03 -3.17 -0.97
CA ALA A 152 -42.29 -3.09 -2.42
C ALA A 152 -42.01 -1.70 -3.03
N ALA A 153 -42.00 -0.63 -2.21
CA ALA A 153 -41.87 0.77 -2.68
C ALA A 153 -40.52 1.42 -2.31
N GLU A 154 -39.76 0.88 -1.36
CA GLU A 154 -38.56 1.54 -0.85
C GLU A 154 -37.58 0.55 -0.26
N ILE A 155 -36.29 0.77 -0.53
CA ILE A 155 -35.15 0.13 0.12
C ILE A 155 -34.33 1.22 0.80
N THR A 156 -33.90 0.98 2.05
CA THR A 156 -32.89 1.79 2.70
C THR A 156 -31.63 0.98 2.94
N VAL A 157 -30.49 1.53 2.54
CA VAL A 157 -29.19 0.85 2.57
C VAL A 157 -28.08 1.81 3.01
N ALA A 158 -27.13 1.33 3.81
CA ALA A 158 -25.92 2.08 4.11
C ALA A 158 -24.96 2.00 2.93
N VAL A 159 -24.41 3.14 2.49
CA VAL A 159 -23.39 3.18 1.43
C VAL A 159 -22.14 2.47 1.90
N PRO A 160 -21.65 1.44 1.19
CA PRO A 160 -20.47 0.68 1.61
C PRO A 160 -19.19 1.53 1.63
N ALA A 161 -18.30 1.25 2.55
CA ALA A 161 -17.01 1.95 2.64
C ALA A 161 -16.13 1.77 1.38
N LYS A 162 -16.31 0.66 0.66
CA LYS A 162 -15.59 0.34 -0.58
C LYS A 162 -16.27 0.87 -1.85
N ALA A 163 -17.46 1.47 -1.75
CA ALA A 163 -18.13 2.05 -2.91
C ALA A 163 -17.28 3.18 -3.52
N THR A 164 -17.18 3.18 -4.84
CA THR A 164 -16.49 4.21 -5.62
C THR A 164 -17.49 5.07 -6.39
N ASP A 165 -17.03 6.10 -7.07
CA ASP A 165 -17.86 6.95 -7.91
C ASP A 165 -18.46 6.16 -9.07
N GLY A 166 -19.70 6.38 -9.38
CA GLY A 166 -20.36 5.75 -10.53
C GLY A 166 -21.84 5.50 -10.33
N THR A 167 -22.43 4.82 -11.30
CA THR A 167 -23.83 4.41 -11.29
C THR A 167 -24.02 3.24 -10.33
N PHE A 168 -25.10 3.29 -9.56
CA PHE A 168 -25.51 2.16 -8.73
C PHE A 168 -26.86 1.62 -9.17
N TYR A 169 -27.09 0.35 -8.88
CA TYR A 169 -28.21 -0.42 -9.39
C TYR A 169 -28.92 -1.17 -8.26
N VAL A 170 -30.23 -1.35 -8.37
CA VAL A 170 -30.93 -2.41 -7.67
C VAL A 170 -30.94 -3.66 -8.53
N VAL A 171 -30.75 -4.84 -7.94
CA VAL A 171 -30.55 -6.09 -8.68
C VAL A 171 -31.56 -7.14 -8.21
N THR A 172 -32.26 -7.75 -9.15
CA THR A 172 -33.19 -8.85 -8.89
C THR A 172 -32.47 -10.17 -8.71
N LYS A 173 -33.15 -11.19 -8.20
CA LYS A 173 -32.62 -12.57 -8.10
C LYS A 173 -32.29 -13.15 -9.49
N SER A 174 -33.05 -12.78 -10.53
CA SER A 174 -32.77 -13.14 -11.92
C SER A 174 -31.54 -12.43 -12.52
N GLY A 175 -30.90 -11.51 -11.77
CA GLY A 175 -29.72 -10.76 -12.20
C GLY A 175 -30.03 -9.56 -13.12
N ILE A 176 -31.27 -9.08 -13.14
CA ILE A 176 -31.62 -7.85 -13.85
C ILE A 176 -31.15 -6.68 -13.01
N GLU A 177 -30.34 -5.78 -13.63
CA GLU A 177 -29.82 -4.56 -13.03
C GLU A 177 -30.65 -3.35 -13.46
N VAL A 178 -31.30 -2.68 -12.51
CA VAL A 178 -32.08 -1.46 -12.75
C VAL A 178 -31.30 -0.27 -12.23
N PRO A 179 -30.89 0.69 -13.10
CA PRO A 179 -30.10 1.85 -12.67
C PRO A 179 -30.95 2.78 -11.79
N VAL A 180 -30.33 3.31 -10.73
CA VAL A 180 -30.97 4.21 -9.78
C VAL A 180 -30.45 5.64 -9.91
N GLY A 181 -29.13 5.82 -10.10
CA GLY A 181 -28.49 7.13 -10.20
C GLY A 181 -26.98 7.03 -10.05
N ASN A 182 -26.31 8.18 -10.01
CA ASN A 182 -24.87 8.24 -9.79
C ASN A 182 -24.53 8.80 -8.41
N ILE A 183 -23.47 8.28 -7.83
CA ILE A 183 -22.89 8.82 -6.59
C ILE A 183 -21.46 9.29 -6.84
N ILE A 184 -21.04 10.30 -6.07
CA ILE A 184 -19.68 10.75 -5.91
C ILE A 184 -19.31 10.55 -4.46
N THR A 185 -18.36 9.69 -4.18
CA THR A 185 -17.97 9.36 -2.81
C THR A 185 -17.17 10.51 -2.19
N VAL A 186 -17.58 10.93 -0.99
CA VAL A 186 -16.92 12.00 -0.23
C VAL A 186 -15.52 11.59 0.15
N VAL A 187 -14.59 12.53 0.09
CA VAL A 187 -13.23 12.42 0.62
C VAL A 187 -13.00 13.49 1.69
N PRO A 188 -12.09 13.27 2.65
CA PRO A 188 -11.73 14.27 3.65
C PRO A 188 -11.25 15.57 3.03
N THR A 189 -11.61 16.70 3.66
CA THR A 189 -11.28 18.04 3.20
C THR A 189 -10.78 18.93 4.35
N GLN A 190 -10.27 20.13 4.05
CA GLN A 190 -9.77 21.10 5.05
C GLN A 190 -8.68 20.52 5.95
N LEU A 191 -7.74 19.78 5.36
CA LEU A 191 -6.72 19.04 6.07
C LEU A 191 -5.62 19.97 6.59
N VAL A 192 -5.30 19.88 7.89
CA VAL A 192 -4.24 20.63 8.55
C VAL A 192 -3.43 19.71 9.46
N ALA A 193 -2.12 19.66 9.26
CA ALA A 193 -1.17 18.93 10.09
C ALA A 193 -0.66 19.81 11.25
N THR A 194 -0.63 19.29 12.48
CA THR A 194 -0.17 20.01 13.68
C THR A 194 0.51 19.04 14.66
N PRO A 195 1.72 19.36 15.19
CA PRO A 195 2.52 20.54 14.90
C PRO A 195 3.10 20.54 13.50
N ASN A 196 3.42 21.72 12.97
CA ASN A 196 4.08 21.86 11.68
C ASN A 196 5.05 23.06 11.75
N PRO A 197 6.40 22.84 11.77
CA PRO A 197 7.09 21.57 11.56
C PRO A 197 6.89 20.55 12.70
N VAL A 198 6.98 19.26 12.36
CA VAL A 198 6.94 18.15 13.31
C VAL A 198 8.28 17.41 13.33
N LYS A 199 8.64 16.85 14.47
CA LYS A 199 9.87 16.05 14.64
C LYS A 199 9.64 14.59 14.27
N ASN A 200 10.60 13.94 13.60
CA ASN A 200 10.58 12.48 13.46
C ASN A 200 10.48 11.82 14.84
N GLY A 201 9.68 10.77 14.98
CA GLY A 201 9.36 10.10 16.26
C GLY A 201 8.26 10.78 17.09
N ALA A 202 7.84 12.01 16.78
CA ALA A 202 6.78 12.70 17.51
C ALA A 202 5.37 12.38 16.98
N GLU A 203 4.37 12.62 17.82
CA GLU A 203 2.97 12.51 17.40
C GLU A 203 2.56 13.70 16.52
N LEU A 204 1.87 13.40 15.43
CA LEU A 204 1.25 14.34 14.51
C LEU A 204 -0.26 14.17 14.55
N THR A 205 -0.99 15.27 14.66
CA THR A 205 -2.44 15.34 14.50
C THR A 205 -2.77 15.96 13.16
N ILE A 206 -3.61 15.30 12.37
CA ILE A 206 -4.18 15.86 11.15
C ILE A 206 -5.67 16.09 11.39
N THR A 207 -6.08 17.36 11.36
CA THR A 207 -7.49 17.76 11.49
C THR A 207 -8.11 17.98 10.12
N GLY A 208 -9.44 17.84 10.05
CA GLY A 208 -10.18 18.03 8.81
C GLY A 208 -11.65 17.70 8.97
N LYS A 209 -12.38 17.72 7.85
CA LYS A 209 -13.75 17.26 7.77
C LYS A 209 -13.79 15.83 7.22
N ASP A 210 -14.69 15.00 7.75
CA ASP A 210 -14.92 13.61 7.34
C ASP A 210 -13.66 12.71 7.52
N MET A 211 -12.90 12.96 8.60
CA MET A 211 -11.66 12.23 8.89
C MET A 211 -11.88 10.78 9.29
N ASP A 212 -13.08 10.40 9.72
CA ASP A 212 -13.49 9.02 10.02
C ASP A 212 -13.51 8.10 8.78
N LEU A 213 -13.38 8.65 7.58
CA LEU A 213 -13.22 7.89 6.34
C LEU A 213 -11.79 7.37 6.12
N ILE A 214 -10.82 7.85 6.90
CA ILE A 214 -9.41 7.47 6.76
C ILE A 214 -9.19 6.08 7.34
N THR A 215 -8.58 5.20 6.54
CA THR A 215 -8.23 3.82 6.91
C THR A 215 -6.73 3.56 6.94
N GLY A 216 -5.94 4.46 6.36
CA GLY A 216 -4.49 4.31 6.30
C GLY A 216 -3.77 5.65 6.18
N ILE A 217 -2.50 5.64 6.57
CA ILE A 217 -1.58 6.77 6.46
C ILE A 217 -0.23 6.28 5.94
N ALA A 218 0.39 7.05 5.06
CA ALA A 218 1.74 6.79 4.59
C ALA A 218 2.55 8.09 4.57
N PHE A 219 3.73 8.06 5.20
CA PHE A 219 4.70 9.14 5.14
C PHE A 219 5.70 8.88 4.02
N PRO A 220 6.18 9.92 3.32
CA PRO A 220 7.20 9.75 2.29
C PRO A 220 8.46 9.09 2.85
N ASN A 221 9.01 8.12 2.12
CA ASN A 221 10.20 7.32 2.46
C ASN A 221 10.07 6.42 3.71
N ALA A 222 8.95 6.43 4.42
CA ALA A 222 8.78 5.60 5.60
C ALA A 222 8.44 4.15 5.23
N ALA A 223 9.12 3.18 5.84
CA ALA A 223 8.91 1.75 5.62
C ALA A 223 7.55 1.28 6.15
N ALA A 224 7.07 1.87 7.26
CA ALA A 224 5.78 1.57 7.87
C ALA A 224 5.19 2.81 8.53
N SER A 225 3.88 2.95 8.43
CA SER A 225 3.12 4.04 9.03
C SER A 225 1.80 3.51 9.55
N GLN A 226 1.40 3.93 10.75
CA GLN A 226 0.16 3.50 11.38
C GLN A 226 -0.60 4.69 11.96
N LEU A 227 -1.93 4.60 11.92
CA LEU A 227 -2.81 5.52 12.60
C LEU A 227 -2.88 5.14 14.09
N ASN A 228 -2.66 6.10 14.98
CA ASN A 228 -2.84 5.90 16.43
C ASN A 228 -4.31 6.02 16.81
N LYS A 229 -5.03 6.98 16.19
CA LYS A 229 -6.44 7.25 16.45
C LYS A 229 -7.13 7.83 15.23
N VAL A 230 -8.41 7.48 15.04
CA VAL A 230 -9.30 8.01 14.01
C VAL A 230 -10.58 8.53 14.66
N GLU A 231 -10.90 9.77 14.41
CA GLU A 231 -12.13 10.46 14.85
C GLU A 231 -12.75 11.19 13.65
N THR A 232 -13.98 11.68 13.79
CA THR A 232 -14.69 12.38 12.70
C THR A 232 -14.00 13.66 12.22
N THR A 233 -13.23 14.31 13.10
CA THR A 233 -12.59 15.61 12.82
C THR A 233 -11.06 15.56 12.83
N LYS A 234 -10.46 14.45 13.22
CA LYS A 234 -9.00 14.31 13.27
C LYS A 234 -8.54 12.86 13.22
N VAL A 235 -7.32 12.68 12.77
CA VAL A 235 -6.53 11.45 12.94
C VAL A 235 -5.20 11.78 13.58
N THR A 236 -4.62 10.85 14.35
CA THR A 236 -3.27 10.99 14.90
C THR A 236 -2.38 9.84 14.44
N ALA A 237 -1.10 10.12 14.28
CA ALA A 237 -0.08 9.14 13.93
C ALA A 237 1.27 9.56 14.48
N THR A 238 2.15 8.61 14.76
CA THR A 238 3.56 8.89 15.06
C THR A 238 4.32 9.04 13.75
N VAL A 239 5.07 10.13 13.59
CA VAL A 239 5.93 10.35 12.42
C VAL A 239 7.09 9.36 12.47
N PRO A 240 7.27 8.48 11.47
CA PRO A 240 8.37 7.53 11.46
C PRO A 240 9.75 8.21 11.47
N GLU A 241 10.75 7.52 12.03
CA GLU A 241 12.13 8.02 12.11
C GLU A 241 12.76 8.25 10.72
N ASP A 242 12.37 7.44 9.73
CA ASP A 242 12.81 7.48 8.34
C ASP A 242 11.95 8.37 7.43
N ALA A 243 10.86 8.97 7.95
CA ALA A 243 9.99 9.82 7.17
C ALA A 243 10.70 11.07 6.64
N GLN A 244 10.39 11.43 5.39
CA GLN A 244 10.86 12.64 4.71
C GLN A 244 9.69 13.55 4.34
N GLU A 245 9.92 14.83 4.09
CA GLU A 245 8.86 15.78 3.68
C GLU A 245 8.27 15.42 2.32
N LYS A 246 9.12 14.94 1.42
CA LYS A 246 8.76 14.54 0.06
C LYS A 246 9.76 13.53 -0.50
N THR A 247 9.31 12.75 -1.46
CA THR A 247 10.15 11.91 -2.32
C THR A 247 9.89 12.29 -3.78
N LYS A 248 10.50 11.56 -4.73
CA LYS A 248 10.18 11.69 -6.16
C LYS A 248 8.69 11.46 -6.45
N ASP A 249 8.08 10.51 -5.74
CA ASP A 249 6.73 10.00 -6.03
C ASP A 249 5.66 10.50 -5.04
N ALA A 250 6.05 11.16 -3.95
CA ALA A 250 5.14 11.64 -2.92
C ALA A 250 5.55 13.03 -2.39
N ASN A 251 4.60 13.95 -2.36
CA ASN A 251 4.77 15.30 -1.84
C ASN A 251 3.84 15.54 -0.64
N GLY A 252 4.22 14.99 0.51
CA GLY A 252 3.45 15.04 1.75
C GLY A 252 2.88 13.69 2.17
N ILE A 253 2.12 13.70 3.25
CA ILE A 253 1.48 12.52 3.84
C ILE A 253 0.31 12.09 2.97
N ILE A 254 0.24 10.80 2.64
CA ILE A 254 -0.88 10.21 1.91
C ILE A 254 -1.83 9.57 2.93
N LEU A 255 -3.09 9.99 2.93
CA LEU A 255 -4.18 9.39 3.68
C LEU A 255 -5.03 8.56 2.73
N SER A 256 -5.27 7.30 3.07
CA SER A 256 -6.01 6.34 2.23
C SER A 256 -7.40 6.07 2.79
N LEU A 257 -8.37 5.86 1.90
CA LEU A 257 -9.74 5.48 2.20
C LEU A 257 -9.99 4.02 1.83
N ALA A 258 -11.06 3.43 2.38
CA ALA A 258 -11.43 2.04 2.14
C ALA A 258 -11.76 1.74 0.66
N ASN A 259 -12.17 2.74 -0.11
CA ASN A 259 -12.48 2.64 -1.54
C ASN A 259 -11.27 2.87 -2.46
N GLY A 260 -10.08 2.96 -1.90
CA GLY A 260 -8.83 3.18 -2.66
C GLY A 260 -8.55 4.64 -3.02
N LYS A 261 -9.45 5.58 -2.75
CA LYS A 261 -9.15 7.01 -2.90
C LYS A 261 -8.11 7.45 -1.88
N THR A 262 -7.35 8.48 -2.24
CA THR A 262 -6.33 9.08 -1.37
C THR A 262 -6.45 10.58 -1.35
N VAL A 263 -6.03 11.18 -0.24
CA VAL A 263 -5.82 12.63 -0.11
C VAL A 263 -4.44 12.90 0.45
N THR A 264 -3.83 14.00 0.06
CA THR A 264 -2.46 14.36 0.47
C THR A 264 -2.47 15.56 1.38
N VAL A 265 -1.64 15.50 2.43
CA VAL A 265 -1.45 16.59 3.42
C VAL A 265 -0.01 17.04 3.41
N ALA A 266 0.22 18.31 3.15
CA ALA A 266 1.55 18.90 3.25
C ALA A 266 1.98 19.02 4.72
N TYR A 267 3.24 18.73 4.99
CA TYR A 267 3.87 18.93 6.29
C TYR A 267 5.36 19.23 6.13
N THR A 268 5.99 19.71 7.17
CA THR A 268 7.44 19.96 7.23
C THR A 268 8.02 19.28 8.45
N LEU A 269 9.30 18.90 8.35
CA LEU A 269 10.02 18.27 9.44
C LEU A 269 10.93 19.27 10.16
N VAL A 270 11.06 19.09 11.47
CA VAL A 270 12.09 19.79 12.26
C VAL A 270 13.47 19.39 11.73
N LYS A 271 14.33 20.39 11.56
CA LYS A 271 15.72 20.24 11.09
C LYS A 271 16.69 20.67 12.18
N PRO A 272 17.79 19.94 12.41
CA PRO A 272 18.80 20.37 13.35
C PRO A 272 19.44 21.69 12.91
N THR A 273 19.78 22.51 13.89
CA THR A 273 20.50 23.78 13.67
C THR A 273 21.81 23.79 14.43
N VAL A 274 22.79 24.54 13.92
CA VAL A 274 24.07 24.77 14.60
C VAL A 274 24.11 26.22 15.07
N ALA A 275 24.30 26.39 16.37
CA ALA A 275 24.53 27.72 16.99
C ALA A 275 26.02 28.01 17.11
N SER A 276 26.86 27.05 17.46
CA SER A 276 28.31 27.20 17.58
C SER A 276 29.05 25.88 17.60
N CYS A 277 30.32 25.90 17.22
CA CYS A 277 31.31 24.87 17.50
C CYS A 277 32.35 25.37 18.51
N THR A 278 32.74 24.51 19.46
CA THR A 278 33.70 24.92 20.48
C THR A 278 34.78 23.84 20.67
N PRO A 279 36.05 24.10 20.29
CA PRO A 279 36.51 25.25 19.52
C PRO A 279 35.98 25.30 18.09
N ALA A 280 35.86 26.50 17.50
CA ALA A 280 35.41 26.72 16.12
C ALA A 280 36.56 26.66 15.10
N ALA A 281 37.80 26.71 15.54
CA ALA A 281 39.01 26.50 14.75
C ALA A 281 39.83 25.42 15.44
N ILE A 282 40.11 24.33 14.72
CA ILE A 282 40.76 23.13 15.26
C ILE A 282 41.75 22.54 14.26
N THR A 283 42.63 21.66 14.72
CA THR A 283 43.44 20.80 13.89
C THR A 283 42.72 19.46 13.69
N ALA A 284 42.84 18.87 12.52
CA ALA A 284 42.31 17.51 12.27
C ALA A 284 42.90 16.53 13.27
N GLY A 285 42.03 15.69 13.88
CA GLY A 285 42.37 14.83 15.00
C GLY A 285 41.82 15.35 16.36
N ASP A 286 41.54 16.65 16.48
CA ASP A 286 41.03 17.25 17.70
C ASP A 286 39.53 17.03 17.88
N LYS A 287 39.07 17.29 19.12
CA LYS A 287 37.65 17.24 19.50
C LYS A 287 37.02 18.61 19.41
N THR A 288 35.77 18.68 18.94
CA THR A 288 34.92 19.86 19.05
C THR A 288 33.55 19.49 19.60
N ILE A 289 32.88 20.46 20.21
CA ILE A 289 31.49 20.34 20.67
C ILE A 289 30.63 21.22 19.77
N ILE A 290 29.75 20.60 19.03
CA ILE A 290 28.75 21.28 18.20
C ILE A 290 27.53 21.53 19.09
N LYS A 291 27.14 22.78 19.28
CA LYS A 291 25.92 23.19 20.03
C LYS A 291 24.85 23.67 19.05
N GLY A 292 23.59 23.37 19.36
CA GLY A 292 22.47 23.72 18.49
C GLY A 292 21.13 23.25 19.03
N THR A 293 20.19 22.98 18.14
CA THR A 293 18.89 22.39 18.47
C THR A 293 18.65 21.13 17.64
N ASP A 294 17.87 20.21 18.16
CA ASP A 294 17.45 18.97 17.50
C ASP A 294 18.61 18.12 16.95
N LEU A 295 19.79 18.22 17.57
CA LEU A 295 20.99 17.51 17.16
C LEU A 295 20.89 15.98 17.37
N ASP A 296 19.93 15.51 18.14
CA ASP A 296 19.58 14.09 18.30
C ASP A 296 19.02 13.44 17.02
N LEU A 297 18.61 14.25 16.02
CA LEU A 297 18.23 13.79 14.69
C LEU A 297 19.40 13.42 13.78
N VAL A 298 20.65 13.81 14.14
CA VAL A 298 21.86 13.55 13.36
C VAL A 298 22.29 12.09 13.55
N ALA A 299 22.43 11.36 12.46
CA ALA A 299 22.97 9.99 12.43
C ALA A 299 24.48 9.98 12.27
N SER A 300 25.02 10.84 11.40
CA SER A 300 26.47 10.98 11.18
C SER A 300 26.83 12.37 10.72
N ILE A 301 28.13 12.71 10.81
CA ILE A 301 28.70 13.98 10.37
C ILE A 301 29.75 13.70 9.32
N THR A 302 29.63 14.33 8.16
CA THR A 302 30.64 14.28 7.09
C THR A 302 31.46 15.57 7.10
N PHE A 303 32.75 15.42 7.34
CA PHE A 303 33.75 16.49 7.36
C PHE A 303 34.44 16.64 6.01
N PRO A 304 34.85 17.88 5.62
CA PRO A 304 35.56 18.12 4.38
C PRO A 304 37.02 17.62 4.45
N GLY A 305 37.58 17.32 3.29
CA GLY A 305 38.97 16.91 3.07
C GLY A 305 39.17 16.59 1.60
N ASP A 306 40.38 16.15 1.21
CA ASP A 306 40.64 15.63 -0.15
C ASP A 306 39.68 14.49 -0.49
N VAL A 307 39.35 13.67 0.50
CA VAL A 307 38.25 12.73 0.51
C VAL A 307 37.40 13.01 1.74
N GLU A 308 36.11 13.23 1.56
CA GLU A 308 35.16 13.47 2.67
C GLU A 308 35.21 12.30 3.67
N GLN A 309 35.20 12.61 4.97
CA GLN A 309 35.25 11.61 6.06
C GLN A 309 33.98 11.68 6.89
N THR A 310 33.30 10.55 7.05
CA THR A 310 32.05 10.44 7.82
C THR A 310 32.29 9.81 9.18
N VAL A 311 31.77 10.44 10.22
CA VAL A 311 31.81 9.96 11.62
C VAL A 311 30.40 9.58 12.05
N GLU A 312 30.18 8.30 12.35
CA GLU A 312 28.89 7.76 12.78
C GLU A 312 28.78 7.62 14.30
N LYS A 313 29.90 7.57 15.01
CA LYS A 313 29.94 7.41 16.46
C LYS A 313 30.44 8.67 17.13
N PHE A 314 29.61 9.26 17.96
CA PHE A 314 29.95 10.48 18.71
C PHE A 314 30.37 10.12 20.14
N ALA A 315 31.26 10.94 20.72
CA ALA A 315 31.65 10.81 22.12
C ALA A 315 30.45 11.09 23.07
N ALA A 316 29.57 12.01 22.67
CA ALA A 316 28.29 12.30 23.32
C ALA A 316 27.32 12.96 22.33
N GLN A 317 26.04 12.70 22.46
CA GLN A 317 24.99 13.31 21.67
C GLN A 317 23.71 13.48 22.48
N ASN A 318 23.10 14.64 22.38
CA ASN A 318 21.73 14.93 22.81
C ASN A 318 21.11 16.00 21.89
N ALA A 319 19.87 16.42 22.17
CA ALA A 319 19.17 17.41 21.32
C ALA A 319 19.92 18.76 21.19
N ASN A 320 20.81 19.12 22.14
CA ASN A 320 21.45 20.43 22.19
C ASN A 320 22.94 20.40 21.88
N ALA A 321 23.59 19.24 21.88
CA ALA A 321 25.02 19.13 21.68
C ALA A 321 25.46 17.78 21.09
N ILE A 322 26.51 17.83 20.25
CA ILE A 322 27.26 16.66 19.78
C ILE A 322 28.74 16.91 20.10
N ALA A 323 29.37 15.98 20.80
CA ALA A 323 30.82 15.96 20.99
C ALA A 323 31.45 14.97 19.99
N VAL A 324 32.30 15.46 19.09
CA VAL A 324 32.87 14.66 18.01
C VAL A 324 34.37 14.91 17.85
N THR A 325 35.13 13.87 17.52
CA THR A 325 36.53 13.97 17.09
C THR A 325 36.55 14.09 15.56
N VAL A 326 37.18 15.14 15.04
CA VAL A 326 37.34 15.33 13.61
C VAL A 326 38.41 14.38 13.10
N PRO A 327 38.16 13.58 12.04
CA PRO A 327 39.17 12.65 11.51
C PRO A 327 40.44 13.37 11.07
N ALA A 328 41.57 12.72 11.26
CA ALA A 328 42.91 13.28 10.94
C ALA A 328 43.11 13.58 9.44
N ALA A 329 42.24 13.03 8.53
CA ALA A 329 42.28 13.26 7.10
C ALA A 329 41.50 14.50 6.63
N CYS A 330 40.91 15.24 7.55
CA CYS A 330 40.05 16.38 7.24
C CYS A 330 40.85 17.67 7.11
N ALA A 331 40.41 18.54 6.21
CA ALA A 331 40.85 19.92 6.10
C ALA A 331 39.78 20.73 5.37
N GLY A 332 39.57 21.99 5.77
CA GLY A 332 38.58 22.84 5.13
C GLY A 332 37.63 23.51 6.09
N THR A 333 36.46 23.91 5.62
CA THR A 333 35.49 24.66 6.41
C THR A 333 34.09 24.05 6.29
N GLY A 334 33.32 24.12 7.38
CA GLY A 334 31.98 23.57 7.47
C GLY A 334 31.97 22.05 7.59
N PHE A 335 30.81 21.46 7.52
CA PHE A 335 30.54 20.02 7.54
C PHE A 335 29.10 19.74 7.13
N LYS A 336 28.74 18.48 6.96
CA LYS A 336 27.37 18.04 6.64
C LYS A 336 26.81 17.20 7.76
N PHE A 337 25.54 17.41 8.12
CA PHE A 337 24.77 16.47 8.91
C PHE A 337 24.07 15.47 7.99
N ASN A 338 24.25 14.19 8.22
CA ASN A 338 23.41 13.13 7.67
C ASN A 338 22.40 12.74 8.75
N LEU A 339 21.12 12.95 8.47
CA LEU A 339 20.05 12.71 9.42
C LEU A 339 19.61 11.23 9.43
N LYS A 340 18.97 10.81 10.51
CA LYS A 340 18.41 9.46 10.67
C LYS A 340 17.40 9.09 9.57
N ASN A 341 16.69 10.07 9.02
CA ASN A 341 15.76 9.90 7.89
C ASN A 341 16.43 9.85 6.50
N GLY A 342 17.77 9.81 6.45
CA GLY A 342 18.54 9.74 5.20
C GLY A 342 18.72 11.08 4.47
N THR A 343 18.21 12.19 5.01
CA THR A 343 18.46 13.52 4.40
C THR A 343 19.78 14.09 4.85
N THR A 344 20.39 14.93 4.01
CA THR A 344 21.66 15.61 4.32
C THR A 344 21.43 17.11 4.41
N ILE A 345 22.07 17.75 5.40
CA ILE A 345 22.03 19.20 5.62
C ILE A 345 23.45 19.74 5.60
N GLU A 346 23.70 20.70 4.71
CA GLU A 346 24.95 21.46 4.69
C GLU A 346 24.96 22.45 5.86
N VAL A 347 26.00 22.40 6.70
CA VAL A 347 26.22 23.39 7.74
C VAL A 347 27.09 24.53 7.20
N LYS A 348 26.79 25.76 7.61
CA LYS A 348 27.51 26.96 7.13
C LYS A 348 29.02 26.81 7.24
N LYS A 349 29.73 27.27 6.21
CA LYS A 349 31.19 27.13 6.11
C LYS A 349 31.96 27.83 7.25
N ASP A 350 31.42 28.86 7.86
CA ASP A 350 32.00 29.60 8.97
C ASP A 350 31.78 28.95 10.36
N ALA A 351 30.96 27.91 10.45
CA ALA A 351 30.67 27.21 11.71
C ALA A 351 31.91 26.50 12.30
N LEU A 352 32.74 25.94 11.44
CA LEU A 352 33.94 25.19 11.85
C LEU A 352 35.04 25.35 10.79
N SER A 353 36.28 25.67 11.23
CA SER A 353 37.51 25.71 10.42
C SER A 353 38.44 24.60 10.87
N ILE A 354 38.85 23.73 9.94
CA ILE A 354 39.70 22.58 10.20
C ILE A 354 41.03 22.77 9.48
N LYS A 355 42.13 22.90 10.23
CA LYS A 355 43.48 22.82 9.67
C LYS A 355 43.85 21.36 9.46
N ALA A 356 44.54 21.06 8.36
CA ALA A 356 45.11 19.73 8.17
C ALA A 356 46.07 19.39 9.33
N ALA A 357 46.08 18.16 9.76
CA ALA A 357 47.10 17.68 10.67
C ALA A 357 48.44 17.73 9.97
N THR A 358 49.41 18.38 10.58
CA THR A 358 50.78 18.43 10.07
C THR A 358 51.58 17.21 10.50
N ASP A 359 51.12 16.57 11.58
CA ASP A 359 51.82 15.40 12.12
C ASP A 359 51.66 14.19 11.22
N PRO A 360 52.75 13.42 10.99
CA PRO A 360 52.69 12.20 10.26
C PRO A 360 51.75 11.18 10.96
N ALA A 361 50.98 10.43 10.18
CA ALA A 361 50.09 9.39 10.71
C ALA A 361 50.13 8.14 9.83
N ILE A 362 50.22 6.96 10.42
CA ILE A 362 50.14 5.67 9.76
C ILE A 362 48.68 5.17 9.74
N ALA A 363 48.21 4.78 8.56
CA ALA A 363 46.90 4.16 8.36
C ALA A 363 46.98 2.63 8.32
N SER A 364 47.96 2.09 7.61
CA SER A 364 48.15 0.62 7.51
C SER A 364 49.61 0.23 7.20
N ILE A 365 49.92 -1.04 7.49
CA ILE A 365 51.21 -1.67 7.17
C ILE A 365 50.90 -2.98 6.45
N THR A 366 51.49 -3.21 5.28
CA THR A 366 51.28 -4.42 4.49
C THR A 366 52.57 -4.96 3.93
N PRO A 367 52.92 -6.25 4.11
CA PRO A 367 52.22 -7.19 4.99
C PRO A 367 52.39 -6.84 6.47
N GLY A 368 51.43 -7.29 7.34
CA GLY A 368 51.49 -7.10 8.77
C GLY A 368 52.58 -7.99 9.46
N GLU A 369 53.06 -9.02 8.76
CA GLU A 369 54.17 -9.88 9.16
C GLU A 369 55.20 -9.89 8.06
N ALA A 370 56.49 -9.70 8.43
CA ALA A 370 57.58 -9.56 7.47
C ALA A 370 58.87 -10.10 8.04
N THR A 371 59.73 -10.61 7.21
CA THR A 371 61.09 -11.09 7.59
C THR A 371 62.13 -9.99 7.41
N ALA A 372 63.26 -10.08 8.13
CA ALA A 372 64.36 -9.17 7.96
C ALA A 372 64.82 -9.11 6.47
N GLY A 373 64.99 -7.91 5.94
CA GLY A 373 65.32 -7.67 4.54
C GLY A 373 64.13 -7.71 3.56
N SER A 374 62.94 -8.16 3.97
CA SER A 374 61.75 -8.10 3.11
C SER A 374 61.19 -6.69 2.97
N THR A 375 60.36 -6.47 1.97
CA THR A 375 59.75 -5.19 1.70
C THR A 375 58.37 -5.08 2.40
N ILE A 376 58.14 -3.95 3.04
CA ILE A 376 56.82 -3.56 3.60
C ILE A 376 56.34 -2.24 2.98
N THR A 377 55.05 -2.09 2.88
CA THR A 377 54.36 -0.86 2.46
C THR A 377 53.65 -0.27 3.66
N ILE A 378 53.93 0.98 3.99
CA ILE A 378 53.28 1.77 5.04
C ILE A 378 52.46 2.82 4.34
N THR A 379 51.16 2.83 4.55
CA THR A 379 50.26 3.90 4.04
C THR A 379 49.86 4.85 5.16
N GLY A 380 49.61 6.11 4.83
CA GLY A 380 49.28 7.10 5.83
C GLY A 380 49.23 8.51 5.25
N LYS A 381 49.69 9.51 6.03
CA LYS A 381 49.67 10.92 5.63
C LYS A 381 50.84 11.67 6.21
N ASN A 382 51.12 12.84 5.59
CA ASN A 382 52.10 13.80 6.03
C ASN A 382 53.51 13.19 6.16
N PHE A 383 53.79 12.15 5.38
CA PHE A 383 55.05 11.49 5.39
C PHE A 383 56.23 12.36 4.85
N GLN A 384 55.90 13.51 4.19
CA GLN A 384 56.89 14.51 3.85
C GLN A 384 57.53 15.16 5.12
N ASN A 385 56.78 15.10 6.25
CA ASN A 385 57.21 15.69 7.53
C ASN A 385 58.01 14.70 8.39
N ILE A 386 58.31 13.47 7.89
CA ILE A 386 59.14 12.48 8.58
C ILE A 386 60.59 12.67 8.17
N GLN A 387 61.50 12.79 9.12
CA GLN A 387 62.91 12.73 8.88
C GLN A 387 63.44 11.29 8.91
N ASN A 388 63.10 10.55 9.93
CA ASN A 388 63.54 9.15 10.12
C ASN A 388 62.34 8.24 10.36
N LEU A 389 62.49 6.97 9.95
CA LEU A 389 61.56 5.88 10.23
C LEU A 389 62.27 4.74 10.94
N TYR A 390 61.61 4.17 11.95
CA TYR A 390 62.14 3.05 12.71
C TYR A 390 61.09 1.94 12.79
N ILE A 391 61.54 0.70 12.81
CA ILE A 391 60.81 -0.51 13.16
C ILE A 391 61.27 -0.91 14.55
N GLY A 392 60.50 -0.56 15.59
CA GLY A 392 60.98 -0.59 16.97
C GLY A 392 62.14 0.36 17.17
N SER A 393 63.33 -0.16 17.53
CA SER A 393 64.60 0.59 17.66
C SER A 393 65.44 0.60 16.40
N TYR A 394 65.09 -0.18 15.37
CA TYR A 394 65.87 -0.36 14.17
C TYR A 394 65.55 0.71 13.12
N LYS A 395 66.54 1.55 12.78
CA LYS A 395 66.39 2.61 11.77
C LYS A 395 66.23 2.00 10.38
N VAL A 396 65.23 2.46 9.63
CA VAL A 396 65.03 2.11 8.22
C VAL A 396 65.99 2.94 7.36
N ASN A 397 66.85 2.28 6.62
CA ASN A 397 67.86 2.91 5.78
C ASN A 397 67.66 2.66 4.27
N ARG A 398 66.70 1.78 3.90
CA ARG A 398 66.44 1.42 2.50
C ARG A 398 64.97 1.65 2.17
N TYR A 399 64.71 2.57 1.26
CA TYR A 399 63.41 2.96 0.75
C TYR A 399 63.36 2.60 -0.74
N THR A 400 62.27 1.97 -1.17
CA THR A 400 61.96 1.75 -2.59
C THR A 400 61.11 2.91 -3.13
N SER A 401 60.21 3.43 -2.31
CA SER A 401 59.41 4.59 -2.62
C SER A 401 59.11 5.38 -1.32
N ARG A 402 59.00 6.71 -1.45
CA ARG A 402 58.56 7.57 -0.34
C ARG A 402 57.79 8.75 -0.91
N THR A 403 56.52 8.72 -0.67
CA THR A 403 55.56 9.79 -1.04
C THR A 403 54.94 10.39 0.22
N ASN A 404 54.05 11.36 0.09
CA ASN A 404 53.33 11.94 1.21
C ASN A 404 52.36 10.97 1.89
N THR A 405 51.92 9.94 1.18
CA THR A 405 50.88 8.98 1.63
C THR A 405 51.34 7.53 1.68
N GLU A 406 52.54 7.24 1.16
CA GLU A 406 53.04 5.87 1.08
C GLU A 406 54.57 5.84 1.27
N ILE A 407 55.02 4.92 2.09
CA ILE A 407 56.44 4.57 2.23
C ILE A 407 56.58 3.08 1.93
N VAL A 408 57.40 2.75 0.93
CA VAL A 408 57.82 1.35 0.64
C VAL A 408 59.25 1.22 1.05
N CYS A 409 59.52 0.37 2.05
CA CYS A 409 60.86 0.20 2.61
C CYS A 409 61.19 -1.26 2.95
N GLN A 410 62.46 -1.51 3.18
CA GLN A 410 62.91 -2.83 3.64
C GLN A 410 63.03 -2.88 5.17
N VAL A 411 62.55 -3.99 5.74
CA VAL A 411 62.78 -4.31 7.13
C VAL A 411 64.29 -4.40 7.37
N PRO A 412 64.87 -3.70 8.38
CA PRO A 412 66.30 -3.77 8.65
C PRO A 412 66.81 -5.22 8.79
N ALA A 413 67.93 -5.55 8.12
CA ALA A 413 68.45 -6.91 8.08
C ALA A 413 68.94 -7.45 9.44
N ASN A 414 69.15 -6.53 10.39
CA ASN A 414 69.54 -6.83 11.76
C ASN A 414 68.39 -6.80 12.75
N ALA A 415 67.15 -6.69 12.28
CA ALA A 415 65.98 -6.75 13.16
C ALA A 415 65.79 -8.18 13.65
N GLU A 416 65.65 -8.35 14.95
CA GLU A 416 65.34 -9.62 15.60
C GLU A 416 63.85 -9.98 15.45
N VAL A 417 63.50 -11.24 15.70
CA VAL A 417 62.09 -11.67 15.61
C VAL A 417 61.32 -11.18 16.84
N ASP A 418 60.45 -10.21 16.64
CA ASP A 418 59.58 -9.64 17.68
C ASP A 418 58.41 -8.86 17.04
N THR A 419 57.45 -8.39 17.84
CA THR A 419 56.42 -7.49 17.42
C THR A 419 56.86 -6.04 17.67
N TYR A 420 57.02 -5.29 16.59
CA TYR A 420 57.51 -3.93 16.66
C TYR A 420 56.43 -2.91 16.25
N LYS A 421 56.45 -1.76 16.94
CA LYS A 421 55.77 -0.56 16.45
C LYS A 421 56.61 0.15 15.41
N ILE A 422 55.94 0.78 14.44
CA ILE A 422 56.60 1.73 13.53
C ILE A 422 56.71 3.06 14.26
N VAL A 423 57.91 3.60 14.34
CA VAL A 423 58.18 4.92 14.96
C VAL A 423 58.66 5.87 13.86
N MET A 424 57.97 6.98 13.71
CA MET A 424 58.34 8.08 12.82
C MET A 424 58.96 9.19 13.66
N GLU A 425 60.02 9.80 13.16
CA GLU A 425 60.69 10.94 13.79
C GLU A 425 60.64 12.12 12.84
N ASP A 426 60.18 13.26 13.33
CA ASP A 426 60.10 14.50 12.62
C ASP A 426 61.46 15.23 12.57
N PRO A 427 61.63 16.34 11.81
CA PRO A 427 62.84 17.11 11.75
C PRO A 427 63.30 17.71 13.09
N ASP A 428 62.37 17.88 14.04
CA ASP A 428 62.64 18.45 15.38
C ASP A 428 62.97 17.35 16.40
N GLY A 429 63.01 16.06 15.96
CA GLY A 429 63.35 14.91 16.78
C GLY A 429 62.17 14.36 17.62
N ASN A 430 60.94 14.86 17.42
CA ASN A 430 59.78 14.30 18.07
C ASN A 430 59.42 12.91 17.46
N LYS A 431 59.14 11.96 18.32
CA LYS A 431 58.80 10.60 17.91
C LYS A 431 57.30 10.37 17.94
N ILE A 432 56.76 9.87 16.84
CA ILE A 432 55.35 9.55 16.66
C ILE A 432 55.29 8.03 16.42
N GLU A 433 54.60 7.32 17.32
CA GLU A 433 54.38 5.89 17.22
C GLU A 433 53.16 5.57 16.35
N GLY A 434 53.30 4.67 15.41
CA GLY A 434 52.20 4.07 14.68
C GLY A 434 51.45 3.03 15.51
N PRO A 435 50.30 2.55 14.99
CA PRO A 435 49.49 1.52 15.63
C PRO A 435 50.24 0.20 15.81
#